data_fc2dab96850c68d6374534fe07bbdd8d
#
_entry.id   fc2dab96850c68d6374534fe07bbdd8d
#
_cell.length_a   1.000
_cell.length_b   1.000
_cell.length_c   1.000
_cell.angle_alpha   90.00
_cell.angle_beta   90.00
_cell.angle_gamma   90.00
#
_symmetry.space_group_name_H-M   'P 1'
#
loop_
_entity.id
_entity.type
_entity.pdbx_description
1 polymer ?
#
loop_
_entity_poly.entity_id
_entity_poly.type
_entity_poly.pdbx_seq_one_letter_code
_entity_poly.pdbx_strand_id
1 'polypeptide(L)'
;MSQSIQQQIESLRETIRRLDRLYYVENAPGATDVEYDRLMRELQSLEASHPEYDTPESPSHKVGGEPIAGFETVTHRLPMLSIENAFSDEELAEFDTRIRRLLREDEQLEYTLEYKIDGVALALIYENGVLTQGLTRGNGVQGDDITHNARTIRGVPLKLAEGPWPEVIEIRGEAYIANSDFTRLQSEQQERGETPFANPRNTCAGALKLLDPNHCASRKVRFFAHSTGFLQGAEYDTHTEFLQDVARMGLPATPGVESRPDIVSAREYAQVLMDNMHALDFEVDGLVLKLNNLDQRQRLGATSKSPRWVIAYKWERYTGTTTVCDISIQVGKTGTLTPVAELEPVEIAGTTVSRSSLHNRDELKRLGIRVGDTVVVEKAGKIIPRVVRVEEHNRTGSERRFRFPTKCPECDTAVVQDEGGVYIRCPNHNCPAQLRENLRFFASRAAMDIEGLGIKLIESLLESGLLASLGDIYRLADHREALIGMERMGEKSVDNLLKAIEGSKTRPLWRLLTGLNIRHVGATNARVLASRFGTMESIASQSAEQLAEVDDIGPVIADSVHGFFHSVTGRSVVTDLRQLGLHQGEPVTRADDSGNPGILEGKTIVVTGTLTEF
;
A
#
# COMPACT_ATOMS: atom_id res chain seq x y z
N MET A 1 -19.99 -52.09 14.74
CA MET A 1 -18.62 -52.24 14.21
C MET A 1 -17.83 -51.06 14.72
N SER A 2 -16.70 -51.23 15.41
CA SER A 2 -15.84 -50.12 15.86
C SER A 2 -15.24 -49.47 14.63
N GLN A 3 -15.45 -48.16 14.44
CA GLN A 3 -14.75 -47.38 13.41
C GLN A 3 -13.25 -47.48 13.65
N SER A 4 -12.44 -47.54 12.58
CA SER A 4 -10.99 -47.47 12.72
C SER A 4 -10.61 -46.07 13.22
N ILE A 5 -9.50 -45.91 13.92
CA ILE A 5 -9.02 -44.63 14.44
C ILE A 5 -8.88 -43.60 13.29
N GLN A 6 -8.37 -44.05 12.16
CA GLN A 6 -8.29 -43.19 10.95
C GLN A 6 -9.66 -42.68 10.51
N GLN A 7 -10.71 -43.53 10.53
CA GLN A 7 -12.08 -43.12 10.19
C GLN A 7 -12.65 -42.12 11.21
N GLN A 8 -12.28 -42.25 12.48
CA GLN A 8 -12.71 -41.31 13.53
C GLN A 8 -12.07 -39.95 13.35
N ILE A 9 -10.77 -39.89 13.07
CA ILE A 9 -10.04 -38.66 12.79
C ILE A 9 -10.65 -37.93 11.57
N GLU A 10 -10.88 -38.64 10.47
CA GLU A 10 -11.42 -38.02 9.26
C GLU A 10 -12.87 -37.53 9.45
N SER A 11 -13.70 -38.30 10.16
CA SER A 11 -15.07 -37.88 10.51
C SER A 11 -15.10 -36.62 11.40
N LEU A 12 -14.15 -36.49 12.34
CA LEU A 12 -14.00 -35.28 13.15
C LEU A 12 -13.56 -34.09 12.31
N ARG A 13 -12.57 -34.25 11.41
CA ARG A 13 -12.12 -33.22 10.47
C ARG A 13 -13.25 -32.72 9.59
N GLU A 14 -14.03 -33.64 9.00
CA GLU A 14 -15.20 -33.28 8.18
C GLU A 14 -16.26 -32.52 8.98
N THR A 15 -16.53 -32.97 10.20
CA THR A 15 -17.50 -32.33 11.09
C THR A 15 -17.07 -30.89 11.43
N ILE A 16 -15.80 -30.69 11.81
CA ILE A 16 -15.26 -29.37 12.15
C ILE A 16 -15.26 -28.47 10.94
N ARG A 17 -14.83 -28.94 9.76
CA ARG A 17 -14.88 -28.15 8.51
C ARG A 17 -16.31 -27.74 8.15
N ARG A 18 -17.29 -28.64 8.34
CA ARG A 18 -18.70 -28.33 8.11
C ARG A 18 -19.22 -27.26 9.08
N LEU A 19 -18.85 -27.33 10.36
CA LEU A 19 -19.22 -26.32 11.36
C LEU A 19 -18.59 -24.98 11.08
N ASP A 20 -17.33 -24.94 10.65
CA ASP A 20 -16.65 -23.73 10.18
C ASP A 20 -17.43 -23.10 9.02
N ARG A 21 -17.81 -23.89 8.02
CA ARG A 21 -18.58 -23.42 6.87
C ARG A 21 -19.94 -22.86 7.27
N LEU A 22 -20.70 -23.57 8.10
CA LEU A 22 -22.00 -23.11 8.59
C LEU A 22 -21.86 -21.77 9.33
N TYR A 23 -20.84 -21.62 10.15
CA TYR A 23 -20.62 -20.42 10.96
C TYR A 23 -20.11 -19.23 10.12
N TYR A 24 -19.05 -19.43 9.32
CA TYR A 24 -18.34 -18.31 8.64
C TYR A 24 -18.88 -18.00 7.25
N VAL A 25 -19.47 -18.96 6.54
CA VAL A 25 -19.96 -18.78 5.17
C VAL A 25 -21.47 -18.66 5.13
N GLU A 26 -22.20 -19.51 5.85
CA GLU A 26 -23.67 -19.59 5.77
C GLU A 26 -24.38 -18.79 6.88
N ASN A 27 -23.63 -18.17 7.82
CA ASN A 27 -24.16 -17.44 8.98
C ASN A 27 -25.23 -18.24 9.77
N ALA A 28 -25.11 -19.55 9.78
CA ALA A 28 -26.04 -20.49 10.42
C ALA A 28 -25.27 -21.38 11.42
N PRO A 29 -25.00 -20.92 12.66
CA PRO A 29 -24.20 -21.70 13.61
C PRO A 29 -24.85 -23.07 13.87
N GLY A 30 -24.13 -24.13 13.48
CA GLY A 30 -24.58 -25.54 13.62
C GLY A 30 -24.20 -26.18 14.95
N ALA A 31 -23.41 -25.48 15.79
CA ALA A 31 -22.99 -25.94 17.11
C ALA A 31 -22.72 -24.76 18.03
N THR A 32 -22.74 -25.01 19.35
CA THR A 32 -22.28 -24.03 20.34
C THR A 32 -20.74 -23.99 20.39
N ASP A 33 -20.15 -22.86 20.86
CA ASP A 33 -18.70 -22.73 21.03
C ASP A 33 -18.12 -23.86 21.88
N VAL A 34 -18.86 -24.31 22.92
CA VAL A 34 -18.44 -25.40 23.80
C VAL A 34 -18.39 -26.75 23.07
N GLU A 35 -19.34 -27.00 22.18
CA GLU A 35 -19.37 -28.24 21.36
C GLU A 35 -18.26 -28.22 20.32
N TYR A 36 -18.03 -27.10 19.69
CA TYR A 36 -16.92 -26.92 18.73
C TYR A 36 -15.56 -27.17 19.42
N ASP A 37 -15.32 -26.53 20.57
CA ASP A 37 -14.09 -26.68 21.35
C ASP A 37 -13.88 -28.15 21.81
N ARG A 38 -14.95 -28.86 22.13
CA ARG A 38 -14.87 -30.28 22.48
C ARG A 38 -14.40 -31.14 21.31
N LEU A 39 -15.01 -30.93 20.12
CA LEU A 39 -14.63 -31.67 18.91
C LEU A 39 -13.17 -31.36 18.50
N MET A 40 -12.75 -30.12 18.63
CA MET A 40 -11.37 -29.74 18.35
C MET A 40 -10.37 -30.41 19.28
N ARG A 41 -10.64 -30.44 20.60
CA ARG A 41 -9.78 -31.14 21.58
C ARG A 41 -9.73 -32.64 21.34
N GLU A 42 -10.86 -33.26 20.96
CA GLU A 42 -10.92 -34.68 20.63
C GLU A 42 -10.06 -34.98 19.41
N LEU A 43 -10.14 -34.17 18.34
CA LEU A 43 -9.29 -34.30 17.17
C LEU A 43 -7.80 -34.18 17.52
N GLN A 44 -7.41 -33.12 18.26
CA GLN A 44 -6.03 -32.90 18.70
C GLN A 44 -5.48 -34.08 19.53
N SER A 45 -6.30 -34.67 20.42
CA SER A 45 -5.91 -35.81 21.25
C SER A 45 -5.69 -37.07 20.41
N LEU A 46 -6.54 -37.33 19.42
CA LEU A 46 -6.39 -38.46 18.52
C LEU A 46 -5.17 -38.31 17.60
N GLU A 47 -4.96 -37.15 17.03
CA GLU A 47 -3.80 -36.89 16.17
C GLU A 47 -2.48 -36.96 16.97
N ALA A 48 -2.44 -36.40 18.18
CA ALA A 48 -1.28 -36.55 19.07
C ALA A 48 -0.96 -37.98 19.44
N SER A 49 -2.00 -38.83 19.58
CA SER A 49 -1.84 -40.26 19.89
C SER A 49 -1.49 -41.12 18.68
N HIS A 50 -1.77 -40.61 17.47
CA HIS A 50 -1.59 -41.29 16.18
C HIS A 50 -0.96 -40.34 15.15
N PRO A 51 0.32 -39.94 15.31
CA PRO A 51 1.01 -38.99 14.43
C PRO A 51 1.06 -39.42 12.95
N GLU A 52 0.90 -40.73 12.67
CA GLU A 52 0.84 -41.26 11.30
C GLU A 52 -0.39 -40.84 10.51
N TYR A 53 -1.44 -40.34 11.19
CA TYR A 53 -2.65 -39.80 10.56
C TYR A 53 -2.74 -38.27 10.65
N ASP A 54 -1.77 -37.61 11.27
CA ASP A 54 -1.71 -36.17 11.32
C ASP A 54 -1.29 -35.62 9.95
N THR A 55 -1.98 -34.53 9.49
CA THR A 55 -1.71 -33.90 8.20
C THR A 55 -1.68 -32.40 8.36
N PRO A 56 -0.81 -31.68 7.62
CA PRO A 56 -0.66 -30.22 7.73
C PRO A 56 -1.94 -29.43 7.48
N GLU A 57 -2.91 -30.01 6.73
CA GLU A 57 -4.20 -29.44 6.41
C GLU A 57 -5.31 -29.77 7.42
N SER A 58 -4.98 -30.45 8.53
CA SER A 58 -5.96 -30.74 9.60
C SER A 58 -6.45 -29.44 10.25
N PRO A 59 -7.76 -29.33 10.58
CA PRO A 59 -8.28 -28.18 11.35
C PRO A 59 -7.55 -27.95 12.68
N SER A 60 -6.96 -29.01 13.28
CA SER A 60 -6.17 -28.92 14.51
C SER A 60 -4.95 -28.02 14.40
N HIS A 61 -4.39 -27.86 13.19
CA HIS A 61 -3.25 -26.99 12.90
C HIS A 61 -3.62 -25.51 12.68
N LYS A 62 -4.90 -25.16 12.74
CA LYS A 62 -5.33 -23.75 12.75
C LYS A 62 -4.85 -22.98 13.98
N VAL A 63 -4.63 -23.67 15.08
CA VAL A 63 -4.20 -23.09 16.35
C VAL A 63 -2.97 -23.87 16.82
N GLY A 64 -1.81 -23.26 16.65
CA GLY A 64 -0.56 -23.84 17.13
C GLY A 64 0.54 -23.78 16.06
N GLY A 65 1.60 -23.08 16.35
CA GLY A 65 2.83 -23.01 15.59
C GLY A 65 3.92 -22.45 16.50
N GLU A 66 5.16 -22.78 16.22
CA GLU A 66 6.29 -22.17 16.91
C GLU A 66 6.48 -20.73 16.43
N PRO A 67 6.95 -19.81 17.32
CA PRO A 67 7.33 -18.46 16.92
C PRO A 67 8.41 -18.48 15.84
N ILE A 68 8.26 -17.59 14.83
CA ILE A 68 9.23 -17.46 13.74
C ILE A 68 10.26 -16.36 14.07
N ALA A 69 11.44 -16.42 13.42
CA ALA A 69 12.50 -15.43 13.64
C ALA A 69 12.26 -14.09 12.91
N GLY A 70 11.38 -14.08 11.89
CA GLY A 70 11.07 -12.90 11.07
C GLY A 70 10.22 -13.27 9.86
N PHE A 71 9.88 -12.27 9.04
CA PHE A 71 9.08 -12.44 7.83
C PHE A 71 9.97 -12.40 6.60
N GLU A 72 9.72 -13.29 5.66
CA GLU A 72 10.30 -13.23 4.32
C GLU A 72 9.49 -12.27 3.45
N THR A 73 10.16 -11.51 2.60
CA THR A 73 9.50 -10.65 1.61
C THR A 73 9.39 -11.42 0.30
N VAL A 74 8.17 -11.55 -0.21
CA VAL A 74 7.84 -12.31 -1.42
C VAL A 74 7.28 -11.38 -2.49
N THR A 75 7.66 -11.60 -3.74
CA THR A 75 7.10 -10.86 -4.89
C THR A 75 5.77 -11.48 -5.29
N HIS A 76 4.72 -10.64 -5.41
CA HIS A 76 3.41 -11.10 -5.88
C HIS A 76 3.48 -11.57 -7.34
N ARG A 77 2.81 -12.69 -7.67
CA ARG A 77 2.69 -13.17 -9.05
C ARG A 77 1.99 -12.14 -9.96
N LEU A 78 0.99 -11.44 -9.42
CA LEU A 78 0.33 -10.29 -10.03
C LEU A 78 0.29 -9.13 -9.02
N PRO A 79 0.55 -7.87 -9.41
CA PRO A 79 0.55 -6.74 -8.47
C PRO A 79 -0.78 -6.57 -7.74
N MET A 80 -0.73 -6.18 -6.47
CA MET A 80 -1.87 -5.79 -5.65
C MET A 80 -2.04 -4.27 -5.68
N LEU A 81 -2.72 -3.77 -6.72
CA LEU A 81 -2.89 -2.34 -6.97
C LEU A 81 -3.86 -1.69 -5.97
N SER A 82 -3.74 -0.38 -5.82
CA SER A 82 -4.71 0.44 -5.07
C SER A 82 -5.98 0.65 -5.91
N ILE A 83 -7.07 1.05 -5.26
CA ILE A 83 -8.35 1.39 -5.92
C ILE A 83 -8.46 2.92 -5.95
N GLU A 84 -8.94 3.48 -7.08
CA GLU A 84 -9.31 4.89 -7.21
C GLU A 84 -10.56 5.18 -6.38
N ASN A 85 -10.68 6.41 -5.83
CA ASN A 85 -11.84 6.78 -5.03
C ASN A 85 -12.76 7.73 -5.81
N ALA A 86 -14.07 7.59 -5.59
CA ALA A 86 -15.11 8.54 -5.93
C ALA A 86 -15.83 8.99 -4.66
N PHE A 87 -16.18 10.26 -4.57
CA PHE A 87 -16.83 10.86 -3.41
C PHE A 87 -18.20 11.45 -3.74
N SER A 88 -18.62 11.38 -5.00
CA SER A 88 -19.90 11.88 -5.46
C SER A 88 -20.49 10.99 -6.56
N ASP A 89 -21.77 11.17 -6.79
CA ASP A 89 -22.51 10.50 -7.86
C ASP A 89 -22.02 10.92 -9.25
N GLU A 90 -21.56 12.16 -9.40
CA GLU A 90 -20.98 12.68 -10.64
C GLU A 90 -19.67 11.95 -10.97
N GLU A 91 -18.80 11.74 -9.98
CA GLU A 91 -17.55 11.00 -10.15
C GLU A 91 -17.79 9.53 -10.52
N LEU A 92 -18.88 8.91 -10.01
CA LEU A 92 -19.30 7.58 -10.45
C LEU A 92 -19.80 7.58 -11.90
N ALA A 93 -20.54 8.61 -12.32
CA ALA A 93 -20.99 8.75 -13.70
C ALA A 93 -19.81 9.00 -14.66
N GLU A 94 -18.80 9.74 -14.23
CA GLU A 94 -17.53 9.93 -14.97
C GLU A 94 -16.77 8.61 -15.12
N PHE A 95 -16.74 7.79 -14.07
CA PHE A 95 -16.15 6.45 -14.12
C PHE A 95 -16.85 5.57 -15.17
N ASP A 96 -18.19 5.49 -15.19
CA ASP A 96 -18.96 4.76 -16.20
C ASP A 96 -18.67 5.28 -17.62
N THR A 97 -18.66 6.60 -17.79
CA THR A 97 -18.35 7.26 -19.07
C THR A 97 -16.95 6.90 -19.57
N ARG A 98 -15.97 6.88 -18.65
CA ARG A 98 -14.58 6.52 -18.95
C ARG A 98 -14.46 5.04 -19.38
N ILE A 99 -15.16 4.13 -18.72
CA ILE A 99 -15.20 2.70 -19.09
C ILE A 99 -15.80 2.53 -20.47
N ARG A 100 -16.97 3.15 -20.75
CA ARG A 100 -17.65 3.05 -22.04
C ARG A 100 -16.81 3.52 -23.22
N ARG A 101 -15.97 4.54 -23.02
CA ARG A 101 -15.04 5.02 -24.07
C ARG A 101 -13.91 4.04 -24.39
N LEU A 102 -13.58 3.13 -23.48
CA LEU A 102 -12.50 2.17 -23.62
C LEU A 102 -12.97 0.79 -24.10
N LEU A 103 -14.27 0.55 -24.07
CA LEU A 103 -14.92 -0.66 -24.56
C LEU A 103 -15.69 -0.37 -25.86
N ARG A 104 -16.27 -1.39 -26.47
CA ARG A 104 -17.08 -1.22 -27.69
C ARG A 104 -18.44 -0.60 -27.34
N GLU A 105 -19.00 0.19 -28.24
CA GLU A 105 -20.26 0.92 -28.02
C GLU A 105 -21.47 0.00 -27.79
N ASP A 106 -21.46 -1.22 -28.35
CA ASP A 106 -22.52 -2.22 -28.26
C ASP A 106 -22.42 -3.11 -27.01
N GLU A 107 -21.36 -2.99 -26.22
CA GLU A 107 -21.18 -3.82 -25.03
C GLU A 107 -22.06 -3.35 -23.87
N GLN A 108 -22.75 -4.31 -23.26
CA GLN A 108 -23.47 -4.08 -22.01
C GLN A 108 -22.50 -4.11 -20.83
N LEU A 109 -22.63 -3.14 -19.93
CA LEU A 109 -21.86 -3.05 -18.70
C LEU A 109 -22.73 -3.48 -17.52
N GLU A 110 -22.30 -4.49 -16.82
CA GLU A 110 -22.88 -4.94 -15.58
C GLU A 110 -21.91 -4.64 -14.42
N TYR A 111 -22.44 -4.08 -13.34
CA TYR A 111 -21.63 -3.70 -12.18
C TYR A 111 -21.98 -4.55 -10.97
N THR A 112 -20.96 -4.89 -10.16
CA THR A 112 -21.15 -5.42 -8.81
C THR A 112 -20.80 -4.36 -7.79
N LEU A 113 -21.58 -4.32 -6.70
CA LEU A 113 -21.27 -3.51 -5.52
C LEU A 113 -21.04 -4.43 -4.34
N GLU A 114 -20.08 -4.02 -3.49
CA GLU A 114 -19.74 -4.69 -2.26
C GLU A 114 -19.27 -3.70 -1.20
N TYR A 115 -19.35 -4.07 0.08
CA TYR A 115 -18.82 -3.27 1.16
C TYR A 115 -17.29 -3.15 1.05
N LYS A 116 -16.80 -1.92 1.19
CA LYS A 116 -15.37 -1.66 1.34
C LYS A 116 -14.96 -1.86 2.80
N ILE A 117 -14.53 -3.08 3.10
CA ILE A 117 -14.13 -3.46 4.45
C ILE A 117 -12.88 -2.68 4.85
N ASP A 118 -12.89 -2.12 6.05
CA ASP A 118 -11.75 -1.40 6.61
C ASP A 118 -10.83 -2.34 7.39
N GLY A 119 -10.07 -3.11 6.66
CA GLY A 119 -9.18 -4.14 7.16
C GLY A 119 -7.76 -4.08 6.60
N VAL A 120 -7.16 -5.22 6.40
CA VAL A 120 -5.82 -5.42 5.85
C VAL A 120 -5.87 -6.35 4.66
N ALA A 121 -5.47 -5.85 3.50
CA ALA A 121 -5.48 -6.63 2.27
C ALA A 121 -4.49 -7.81 2.33
N LEU A 122 -4.98 -9.00 2.02
CA LEU A 122 -4.23 -10.25 1.96
C LEU A 122 -4.43 -10.96 0.62
N ALA A 123 -3.41 -11.72 0.22
CA ALA A 123 -3.49 -12.74 -0.80
C ALA A 123 -3.28 -14.12 -0.17
N LEU A 124 -4.23 -15.03 -0.36
CA LEU A 124 -4.17 -16.42 0.08
C LEU A 124 -3.99 -17.30 -1.14
N ILE A 125 -2.92 -18.07 -1.19
CA ILE A 125 -2.56 -18.91 -2.33
C ILE A 125 -2.85 -20.35 -1.94
N TYR A 126 -3.69 -20.99 -2.76
CA TYR A 126 -4.00 -22.42 -2.65
C TYR A 126 -3.43 -23.13 -3.87
N GLU A 127 -2.71 -24.22 -3.64
CA GLU A 127 -2.22 -25.12 -4.68
C GLU A 127 -2.86 -26.50 -4.47
N ASN A 128 -3.52 -27.01 -5.48
CA ASN A 128 -4.30 -28.27 -5.40
C ASN A 128 -5.25 -28.30 -4.20
N GLY A 129 -5.86 -27.16 -3.88
CA GLY A 129 -6.81 -27.02 -2.78
C GLY A 129 -6.20 -26.86 -1.38
N VAL A 130 -4.88 -26.84 -1.22
CA VAL A 130 -4.19 -26.68 0.07
C VAL A 130 -3.62 -25.26 0.18
N LEU A 131 -3.80 -24.59 1.33
CA LEU A 131 -3.23 -23.28 1.61
C LEU A 131 -1.69 -23.39 1.72
N THR A 132 -0.99 -22.89 0.72
CA THR A 132 0.48 -22.92 0.68
C THR A 132 1.09 -21.61 1.14
N GLN A 133 0.41 -20.45 0.88
CA GLN A 133 0.98 -19.16 1.20
C GLN A 133 -0.08 -18.10 1.53
N GLY A 134 0.26 -17.21 2.48
CA GLY A 134 -0.52 -16.03 2.83
C GLY A 134 0.39 -14.79 2.80
N LEU A 135 0.07 -13.80 1.95
CA LEU A 135 0.91 -12.62 1.71
C LEU A 135 0.17 -11.34 2.09
N THR A 136 0.86 -10.42 2.77
CA THR A 136 0.37 -9.04 2.90
C THR A 136 0.51 -8.31 1.57
N ARG A 137 -0.28 -7.24 1.34
CA ARG A 137 -0.14 -6.42 0.15
C ARG A 137 1.25 -5.78 0.03
N GLY A 138 1.88 -5.40 1.14
CA GLY A 138 3.15 -4.68 1.16
C GLY A 138 3.08 -3.40 0.34
N ASN A 139 4.03 -3.24 -0.60
CA ASN A 139 4.09 -2.09 -1.51
C ASN A 139 3.27 -2.31 -2.81
N GLY A 140 2.53 -3.41 -2.90
CA GLY A 140 1.75 -3.82 -4.06
C GLY A 140 2.50 -4.72 -5.05
N VAL A 141 3.83 -4.71 -5.03
CA VAL A 141 4.70 -5.61 -5.84
C VAL A 141 5.27 -6.72 -4.97
N GLN A 142 5.61 -6.40 -3.72
CA GLN A 142 6.16 -7.32 -2.74
C GLN A 142 5.39 -7.18 -1.43
N GLY A 143 5.13 -8.31 -0.77
CA GLY A 143 4.50 -8.39 0.53
C GLY A 143 5.28 -9.30 1.48
N ASP A 144 4.94 -9.25 2.76
CA ASP A 144 5.51 -10.15 3.75
C ASP A 144 4.77 -11.49 3.74
N ASP A 145 5.49 -12.60 3.76
CA ASP A 145 4.93 -13.93 3.94
C ASP A 145 4.51 -14.09 5.41
N ILE A 146 3.21 -14.16 5.60
CA ILE A 146 2.58 -14.32 6.91
C ILE A 146 1.82 -15.65 6.99
N THR A 147 2.22 -16.66 6.25
CA THR A 147 1.52 -17.96 6.12
C THR A 147 1.20 -18.57 7.49
N HIS A 148 2.12 -18.51 8.44
CA HIS A 148 1.92 -19.01 9.81
C HIS A 148 0.77 -18.29 10.53
N ASN A 149 0.59 -16.99 10.36
CA ASN A 149 -0.54 -16.23 10.90
C ASN A 149 -1.80 -16.40 10.05
N ALA A 150 -1.67 -16.48 8.72
CA ALA A 150 -2.81 -16.70 7.82
C ALA A 150 -3.57 -18.01 8.15
N ARG A 151 -2.86 -19.04 8.58
CA ARG A 151 -3.44 -20.31 9.04
C ARG A 151 -4.34 -20.16 10.28
N THR A 152 -4.13 -19.13 11.10
CA THR A 152 -4.93 -18.86 12.29
C THR A 152 -6.18 -18.02 12.03
N ILE A 153 -6.31 -17.47 10.82
CA ILE A 153 -7.43 -16.59 10.47
C ILE A 153 -8.73 -17.39 10.43
N ARG A 154 -9.75 -16.92 11.13
CA ARG A 154 -11.07 -17.53 11.17
C ARG A 154 -11.77 -17.43 9.82
N GLY A 155 -12.37 -18.51 9.36
CA GLY A 155 -13.01 -18.61 8.06
C GLY A 155 -12.04 -18.91 6.91
N VAL A 156 -10.73 -18.96 7.13
CA VAL A 156 -9.74 -19.41 6.13
C VAL A 156 -9.51 -20.91 6.31
N PRO A 157 -9.93 -21.78 5.37
CA PRO A 157 -9.67 -23.21 5.43
C PRO A 157 -8.21 -23.51 5.08
N LEU A 158 -7.58 -24.46 5.76
CA LEU A 158 -6.25 -24.95 5.37
C LEU A 158 -6.30 -25.82 4.10
N LYS A 159 -7.47 -26.42 3.85
CA LYS A 159 -7.80 -27.15 2.63
C LYS A 159 -9.20 -26.74 2.17
N LEU A 160 -9.32 -26.40 0.89
CA LEU A 160 -10.59 -26.04 0.29
C LEU A 160 -11.60 -27.20 0.40
N ALA A 161 -12.88 -26.87 0.50
CA ALA A 161 -13.95 -27.85 0.53
C ALA A 161 -13.99 -28.68 -0.78
N GLU A 162 -14.67 -29.83 -0.74
CA GLU A 162 -14.73 -30.78 -1.87
C GLU A 162 -15.18 -30.14 -3.19
N GLY A 163 -14.50 -30.50 -4.27
CA GLY A 163 -14.83 -30.06 -5.62
C GLY A 163 -13.67 -30.26 -6.59
N PRO A 164 -13.82 -29.97 -7.86
CA PRO A 164 -12.69 -29.74 -8.72
C PRO A 164 -12.08 -28.38 -8.35
N TRP A 165 -10.88 -28.37 -7.75
CA TRP A 165 -10.16 -27.14 -7.45
C TRP A 165 -9.31 -26.70 -8.64
N PRO A 166 -9.08 -25.38 -8.83
CA PRO A 166 -8.00 -24.90 -9.66
C PRO A 166 -6.65 -25.50 -9.21
N GLU A 167 -5.75 -25.71 -10.16
CA GLU A 167 -4.38 -26.15 -9.85
C GLU A 167 -3.69 -25.14 -8.93
N VAL A 168 -3.83 -23.84 -9.24
CA VAL A 168 -3.41 -22.72 -8.39
C VAL A 168 -4.48 -21.65 -8.39
N ILE A 169 -4.88 -21.18 -7.20
CA ILE A 169 -5.75 -20.02 -7.05
C ILE A 169 -5.21 -19.07 -5.98
N GLU A 170 -5.03 -17.81 -6.37
CA GLU A 170 -4.74 -16.70 -5.45
C GLU A 170 -6.05 -15.98 -5.13
N ILE A 171 -6.56 -16.16 -3.91
CA ILE A 171 -7.77 -15.49 -3.41
C ILE A 171 -7.35 -14.24 -2.65
N ARG A 172 -7.77 -13.09 -3.15
CA ARG A 172 -7.52 -11.78 -2.51
C ARG A 172 -8.71 -11.35 -1.69
N GLY A 173 -8.44 -10.79 -0.54
CA GLY A 173 -9.48 -10.36 0.38
C GLY A 173 -8.98 -9.41 1.44
N GLU A 174 -9.86 -9.11 2.39
CA GLU A 174 -9.57 -8.21 3.49
C GLU A 174 -9.64 -8.97 4.81
N ALA A 175 -8.53 -8.95 5.56
CA ALA A 175 -8.49 -9.44 6.92
C ALA A 175 -8.99 -8.34 7.87
N TYR A 176 -9.82 -8.69 8.84
CA TYR A 176 -10.44 -7.74 9.76
C TYR A 176 -10.64 -8.35 11.14
N ILE A 177 -10.91 -7.50 12.13
CA ILE A 177 -11.39 -7.90 13.45
C ILE A 177 -12.83 -7.40 13.59
N ALA A 178 -13.75 -8.29 13.97
CA ALA A 178 -15.15 -7.93 14.20
C ALA A 178 -15.27 -6.90 15.33
N ASN A 179 -16.25 -5.98 15.25
CA ASN A 179 -16.45 -4.93 16.25
C ASN A 179 -16.72 -5.52 17.65
N SER A 180 -17.47 -6.60 17.71
CA SER A 180 -17.73 -7.36 18.95
C SER A 180 -16.45 -7.95 19.56
N ASP A 181 -15.58 -8.57 18.75
CA ASP A 181 -14.30 -9.11 19.20
C ASP A 181 -13.32 -7.98 19.59
N PHE A 182 -13.34 -6.86 18.88
CA PHE A 182 -12.51 -5.70 19.19
C PHE A 182 -12.85 -5.08 20.56
N THR A 183 -14.14 -4.88 20.83
CA THR A 183 -14.61 -4.38 22.12
C THR A 183 -14.18 -5.29 23.28
N ARG A 184 -14.25 -6.62 23.09
CA ARG A 184 -13.76 -7.60 24.07
C ARG A 184 -12.25 -7.48 24.29
N LEU A 185 -11.46 -7.34 23.23
CA LEU A 185 -10.00 -7.16 23.34
C LEU A 185 -9.62 -5.88 24.10
N GLN A 186 -10.35 -4.79 23.89
CA GLN A 186 -10.16 -3.54 24.66
C GLN A 186 -10.45 -3.73 26.14
N SER A 187 -11.53 -4.43 26.47
CA SER A 187 -11.88 -4.74 27.86
C SER A 187 -10.82 -5.57 28.56
N GLU A 188 -10.32 -6.63 27.89
CA GLU A 188 -9.24 -7.48 28.41
C GLU A 188 -7.93 -6.70 28.64
N GLN A 189 -7.62 -5.69 27.78
CA GLN A 189 -6.46 -4.83 27.98
C GLN A 189 -6.64 -3.89 29.19
N GLN A 190 -7.83 -3.31 29.34
CA GLN A 190 -8.14 -2.46 30.50
C GLN A 190 -8.02 -3.22 31.82
N GLU A 191 -8.50 -4.47 31.86
CA GLU A 191 -8.37 -5.34 33.04
C GLU A 191 -6.90 -5.64 33.40
N ARG A 192 -6.02 -5.70 32.38
CA ARG A 192 -4.56 -5.88 32.58
C ARG A 192 -3.80 -4.59 32.83
N GLY A 193 -4.47 -3.42 32.81
CA GLY A 193 -3.82 -2.12 32.95
C GLY A 193 -3.01 -1.69 31.72
N GLU A 194 -3.26 -2.30 30.56
CA GLU A 194 -2.63 -1.97 29.29
C GLU A 194 -3.38 -0.85 28.57
N THR A 195 -2.72 -0.13 27.68
CA THR A 195 -3.38 0.87 26.84
C THR A 195 -4.27 0.17 25.79
N PRO A 196 -5.57 0.45 25.74
CA PRO A 196 -6.48 -0.14 24.77
C PRO A 196 -6.08 0.15 23.32
N PHE A 197 -6.34 -0.79 22.42
CA PHE A 197 -6.15 -0.59 20.99
C PHE A 197 -7.01 0.56 20.46
N ALA A 198 -6.46 1.34 19.52
CA ALA A 198 -7.11 2.53 19.01
C ALA A 198 -8.22 2.24 17.98
N ASN A 199 -8.02 1.22 17.11
CA ASN A 199 -9.01 0.83 16.09
C ASN A 199 -8.80 -0.61 15.62
N PRO A 200 -9.86 -1.26 15.07
CA PRO A 200 -9.81 -2.66 14.62
C PRO A 200 -8.79 -2.89 13.51
N ARG A 201 -8.67 -2.00 12.52
CA ARG A 201 -7.76 -2.14 11.38
C ARG A 201 -6.30 -2.20 11.81
N ASN A 202 -5.84 -1.25 12.65
CA ASN A 202 -4.45 -1.24 13.13
C ASN A 202 -4.17 -2.44 14.03
N THR A 203 -5.15 -2.87 14.81
CA THR A 203 -5.05 -4.07 15.63
C THR A 203 -4.92 -5.32 14.78
N CYS A 204 -5.71 -5.42 13.69
CA CYS A 204 -5.59 -6.49 12.70
C CYS A 204 -4.21 -6.49 12.04
N ALA A 205 -3.73 -5.32 11.57
CA ALA A 205 -2.40 -5.20 10.96
C ALA A 205 -1.27 -5.63 11.90
N GLY A 206 -1.37 -5.25 13.18
CA GLY A 206 -0.43 -5.68 14.22
C GLY A 206 -0.51 -7.19 14.48
N ALA A 207 -1.73 -7.76 14.53
CA ALA A 207 -1.93 -9.17 14.76
C ALA A 207 -1.30 -10.04 13.66
N LEU A 208 -1.47 -9.66 12.40
CA LEU A 208 -0.93 -10.38 11.25
C LEU A 208 0.61 -10.36 11.17
N LYS A 209 1.25 -9.45 11.91
CA LYS A 209 2.72 -9.31 12.00
C LYS A 209 3.30 -9.78 13.33
N LEU A 210 2.55 -10.56 14.09
CA LEU A 210 3.07 -11.23 15.30
C LEU A 210 3.95 -12.41 14.91
N LEU A 211 5.06 -12.57 15.60
CA LEU A 211 5.99 -13.68 15.35
C LEU A 211 5.43 -15.02 15.90
N ASP A 212 4.58 -14.94 16.91
CA ASP A 212 3.91 -16.10 17.49
C ASP A 212 2.46 -16.20 16.96
N PRO A 213 2.12 -17.24 16.19
CA PRO A 213 0.79 -17.42 15.64
C PRO A 213 -0.29 -17.65 16.70
N ASN A 214 0.05 -18.12 17.90
CA ASN A 214 -0.90 -18.25 19.00
C ASN A 214 -1.41 -16.88 19.47
N HIS A 215 -0.53 -15.89 19.50
CA HIS A 215 -0.93 -14.52 19.80
C HIS A 215 -1.78 -13.92 18.67
N CYS A 216 -1.52 -14.25 17.40
CA CYS A 216 -2.39 -13.87 16.29
C CYS A 216 -3.78 -14.51 16.43
N ALA A 217 -3.85 -15.83 16.70
CA ALA A 217 -5.10 -16.56 16.91
C ALA A 217 -5.96 -15.94 18.02
N SER A 218 -5.35 -15.49 19.13
CA SER A 218 -6.05 -14.84 20.24
C SER A 218 -6.77 -13.54 19.84
N ARG A 219 -6.31 -12.86 18.75
CA ARG A 219 -6.93 -11.64 18.22
C ARG A 219 -8.19 -11.91 17.41
N LYS A 220 -8.49 -13.17 17.07
CA LYS A 220 -9.67 -13.61 16.31
C LYS A 220 -9.83 -12.88 14.97
N VAL A 221 -8.72 -12.70 14.25
CA VAL A 221 -8.75 -12.14 12.89
C VAL A 221 -9.65 -12.99 11.99
N ARG A 222 -10.47 -12.33 11.16
CA ARG A 222 -11.38 -12.93 10.17
C ARG A 222 -10.99 -12.44 8.77
N PHE A 223 -11.59 -13.03 7.74
CA PHE A 223 -11.29 -12.72 6.34
C PHE A 223 -12.54 -12.72 5.50
N PHE A 224 -12.63 -11.78 4.54
CA PHE A 224 -13.59 -11.83 3.45
C PHE A 224 -12.86 -11.81 2.11
N ALA A 225 -13.17 -12.77 1.24
CA ALA A 225 -12.69 -12.77 -0.13
C ALA A 225 -13.45 -11.75 -0.98
N HIS A 226 -12.74 -11.00 -1.83
CA HIS A 226 -13.34 -9.99 -2.70
C HIS A 226 -12.79 -9.99 -4.13
N SER A 227 -11.73 -10.73 -4.44
CA SER A 227 -11.20 -10.83 -5.82
C SER A 227 -10.24 -12.01 -5.95
N THR A 228 -9.91 -12.36 -7.21
CA THR A 228 -8.84 -13.28 -7.53
C THR A 228 -7.58 -12.53 -7.98
N GLY A 229 -6.40 -13.10 -7.69
CA GLY A 229 -5.14 -12.75 -8.30
C GLY A 229 -4.77 -13.75 -9.38
N PHE A 230 -3.63 -14.46 -9.22
CA PHE A 230 -3.19 -15.50 -10.14
C PHE A 230 -4.12 -16.72 -10.10
N LEU A 231 -4.49 -17.23 -11.28
CA LEU A 231 -5.40 -18.36 -11.43
C LEU A 231 -4.86 -19.29 -12.53
N GLN A 232 -4.82 -20.60 -12.22
CA GLN A 232 -4.42 -21.66 -13.16
C GLN A 232 -5.34 -22.86 -12.99
N GLY A 233 -5.85 -23.39 -14.09
CA GLY A 233 -6.70 -24.58 -14.09
C GLY A 233 -8.19 -24.30 -13.85
N ALA A 234 -8.62 -23.04 -13.90
CA ALA A 234 -10.01 -22.60 -13.96
C ALA A 234 -10.14 -21.27 -14.71
N GLU A 235 -11.35 -20.97 -15.18
CA GLU A 235 -11.72 -19.70 -15.78
C GLU A 235 -13.07 -19.30 -15.22
N TYR A 236 -13.31 -17.98 -15.09
CA TYR A 236 -14.57 -17.40 -14.66
C TYR A 236 -14.99 -16.31 -15.65
N ASP A 237 -16.25 -16.30 -16.03
CA ASP A 237 -16.80 -15.25 -16.89
C ASP A 237 -17.13 -13.98 -16.11
N THR A 238 -17.57 -14.14 -14.86
CA THR A 238 -18.04 -13.03 -14.03
C THR A 238 -17.45 -13.06 -12.61
N HIS A 239 -17.41 -11.87 -12.01
CA HIS A 239 -17.01 -11.72 -10.62
C HIS A 239 -17.95 -12.42 -9.62
N THR A 240 -19.25 -12.38 -9.91
CA THR A 240 -20.26 -13.04 -9.09
C THR A 240 -20.11 -14.57 -9.12
N GLU A 241 -19.80 -15.15 -10.27
CA GLU A 241 -19.49 -16.58 -10.40
C GLU A 241 -18.25 -16.94 -9.55
N PHE A 242 -17.17 -16.17 -9.67
CA PHE A 242 -15.98 -16.37 -8.84
C PHE A 242 -16.30 -16.35 -7.33
N LEU A 243 -17.10 -15.36 -6.86
CA LEU A 243 -17.44 -15.27 -5.43
C LEU A 243 -18.33 -16.43 -4.96
N GLN A 244 -19.23 -16.92 -5.81
CA GLN A 244 -20.04 -18.11 -5.52
C GLN A 244 -19.16 -19.35 -5.39
N ASP A 245 -18.16 -19.48 -6.24
CA ASP A 245 -17.24 -20.61 -6.20
C ASP A 245 -16.33 -20.55 -4.97
N VAL A 246 -15.82 -19.36 -4.63
CA VAL A 246 -15.08 -19.11 -3.38
C VAL A 246 -15.88 -19.56 -2.14
N ALA A 247 -17.19 -19.26 -2.12
CA ALA A 247 -18.07 -19.71 -1.04
C ALA A 247 -18.22 -21.26 -1.04
N ARG A 248 -18.31 -21.91 -2.21
CA ARG A 248 -18.30 -23.38 -2.32
C ARG A 248 -16.98 -23.98 -1.83
N MET A 249 -15.86 -23.30 -2.08
CA MET A 249 -14.54 -23.68 -1.59
C MET A 249 -14.38 -23.53 -0.07
N GLY A 250 -15.35 -22.93 0.61
CA GLY A 250 -15.38 -22.79 2.07
C GLY A 250 -14.74 -21.51 2.61
N LEU A 251 -14.49 -20.50 1.75
CA LEU A 251 -14.07 -19.17 2.20
C LEU A 251 -15.26 -18.21 2.24
N PRO A 252 -15.37 -17.35 3.27
CA PRO A 252 -16.39 -16.31 3.30
C PRO A 252 -16.09 -15.25 2.23
N ALA A 253 -17.05 -15.01 1.34
CA ALA A 253 -17.04 -13.90 0.41
C ALA A 253 -17.57 -12.63 1.08
N THR A 254 -17.22 -11.46 0.54
CA THR A 254 -17.79 -10.18 0.99
C THR A 254 -19.31 -10.24 0.97
N PRO A 255 -20.00 -9.91 2.07
CA PRO A 255 -21.45 -9.97 2.13
C PRO A 255 -22.11 -8.84 1.31
N GLY A 256 -23.38 -9.07 0.90
CA GLY A 256 -24.18 -8.06 0.20
C GLY A 256 -23.68 -7.76 -1.21
N VAL A 257 -23.00 -8.69 -1.88
CA VAL A 257 -22.58 -8.50 -3.27
C VAL A 257 -23.75 -8.81 -4.20
N GLU A 258 -24.13 -7.82 -4.99
CA GLU A 258 -25.13 -8.00 -6.04
C GLU A 258 -24.67 -7.36 -7.35
N SER A 259 -25.07 -7.96 -8.47
CA SER A 259 -24.86 -7.37 -9.79
C SER A 259 -26.02 -6.46 -10.18
N ARG A 260 -25.71 -5.42 -10.93
CA ARG A 260 -26.63 -4.41 -11.44
C ARG A 260 -26.36 -4.12 -12.92
N PRO A 261 -27.40 -4.04 -13.76
CA PRO A 261 -27.24 -3.97 -15.22
C PRO A 261 -26.65 -2.64 -15.70
N ASP A 262 -26.60 -1.61 -14.87
CA ASP A 262 -26.08 -0.30 -15.22
C ASP A 262 -25.67 0.51 -13.99
N ILE A 263 -25.06 1.67 -14.22
CA ILE A 263 -24.56 2.55 -13.15
C ILE A 263 -25.71 3.18 -12.34
N VAL A 264 -26.90 3.38 -12.93
CA VAL A 264 -28.04 3.99 -12.24
C VAL A 264 -28.59 3.02 -11.19
N SER A 265 -28.89 1.79 -11.58
CA SER A 265 -29.34 0.74 -10.66
C SER A 265 -28.26 0.36 -9.64
N ALA A 266 -26.97 0.48 -10.00
CA ALA A 266 -25.87 0.31 -9.06
C ALA A 266 -25.89 1.40 -7.96
N ARG A 267 -26.16 2.66 -8.30
CA ARG A 267 -26.30 3.77 -7.33
C ARG A 267 -27.51 3.59 -6.40
N GLU A 268 -28.64 3.11 -6.94
CA GLU A 268 -29.81 2.79 -6.11
C GLU A 268 -29.48 1.69 -5.10
N TYR A 269 -28.77 0.66 -5.51
CA TYR A 269 -28.33 -0.39 -4.61
C TYR A 269 -27.27 0.07 -3.61
N ALA A 270 -26.41 1.03 -3.98
CA ALA A 270 -25.48 1.64 -3.05
C ALA A 270 -26.21 2.25 -1.85
N GLN A 271 -27.37 2.91 -2.06
CA GLN A 271 -28.17 3.45 -0.96
C GLN A 271 -28.68 2.35 -0.03
N VAL A 272 -29.13 1.21 -0.59
CA VAL A 272 -29.57 0.06 0.23
C VAL A 272 -28.44 -0.49 1.10
N LEU A 273 -27.22 -0.59 0.56
CA LEU A 273 -26.06 -1.02 1.34
C LEU A 273 -25.69 -0.01 2.42
N MET A 274 -25.76 1.29 2.12
CA MET A 274 -25.53 2.37 3.09
C MET A 274 -26.51 2.33 4.27
N ASP A 275 -27.79 2.14 3.98
CA ASP A 275 -28.83 2.09 5.02
C ASP A 275 -28.66 0.90 5.97
N ASN A 276 -28.04 -0.18 5.50
CA ASN A 276 -27.81 -1.41 6.27
C ASN A 276 -26.44 -1.47 6.99
N MET A 277 -25.56 -0.50 6.80
CA MET A 277 -24.21 -0.52 7.41
C MET A 277 -24.20 -0.63 8.93
N HIS A 278 -25.18 0.00 9.59
CA HIS A 278 -25.27 0.01 11.06
C HIS A 278 -25.47 -1.39 11.67
N ALA A 279 -25.89 -2.37 10.87
CA ALA A 279 -26.07 -3.77 11.29
C ALA A 279 -24.82 -4.64 11.12
N LEU A 280 -23.74 -4.09 10.55
CA LEU A 280 -22.50 -4.85 10.30
C LEU A 280 -21.65 -4.96 11.57
N ASP A 281 -21.16 -6.17 11.85
CA ASP A 281 -20.18 -6.41 12.94
C ASP A 281 -18.73 -6.20 12.47
N PHE A 282 -18.50 -5.30 11.51
CA PHE A 282 -17.17 -4.92 11.01
C PHE A 282 -17.19 -3.50 10.44
N GLU A 283 -16.01 -2.86 10.44
CA GLU A 283 -15.86 -1.51 9.93
C GLU A 283 -15.82 -1.50 8.39
N VAL A 284 -16.48 -0.47 7.81
CA VAL A 284 -16.47 -0.17 6.37
C VAL A 284 -16.13 1.30 6.15
N ASP A 285 -15.41 1.60 5.07
CA ASP A 285 -15.03 2.97 4.71
C ASP A 285 -15.56 3.39 3.32
N GLY A 286 -16.58 2.68 2.83
CA GLY A 286 -17.22 2.93 1.55
C GLY A 286 -17.83 1.67 0.94
N LEU A 287 -18.12 1.76 -0.35
CA LEU A 287 -18.47 0.63 -1.22
C LEU A 287 -17.40 0.47 -2.30
N VAL A 288 -17.33 -0.70 -2.91
CA VAL A 288 -16.50 -0.96 -4.08
C VAL A 288 -17.41 -1.32 -5.25
N LEU A 289 -17.38 -0.49 -6.29
CA LEU A 289 -18.05 -0.74 -7.55
C LEU A 289 -17.06 -1.37 -8.52
N LYS A 290 -17.42 -2.53 -9.07
CA LYS A 290 -16.57 -3.28 -10.01
C LYS A 290 -17.39 -3.65 -11.24
N LEU A 291 -16.77 -3.63 -12.41
CA LEU A 291 -17.35 -4.24 -13.60
C LEU A 291 -17.46 -5.75 -13.40
N ASN A 292 -18.63 -6.37 -13.67
CA ASN A 292 -18.86 -7.79 -13.35
C ASN A 292 -18.12 -8.74 -14.31
N ASN A 293 -18.08 -8.44 -15.59
CA ASN A 293 -17.47 -9.30 -16.62
C ASN A 293 -15.93 -9.24 -16.57
N LEU A 294 -15.29 -10.42 -16.46
CA LEU A 294 -13.83 -10.52 -16.29
C LEU A 294 -13.05 -10.31 -17.59
N ASP A 295 -13.61 -10.66 -18.77
CA ASP A 295 -12.99 -10.35 -20.06
C ASP A 295 -12.91 -8.83 -20.28
N GLN A 296 -14.01 -8.11 -19.98
CA GLN A 296 -13.99 -6.65 -20.03
C GLN A 296 -12.95 -6.05 -19.08
N ARG A 297 -12.78 -6.60 -17.86
CA ARG A 297 -11.73 -6.16 -16.92
C ARG A 297 -10.33 -6.33 -17.50
N GLN A 298 -10.09 -7.48 -18.14
CA GLN A 298 -8.78 -7.77 -18.74
C GLN A 298 -8.45 -6.78 -19.86
N ARG A 299 -9.43 -6.47 -20.75
CA ARG A 299 -9.28 -5.49 -21.83
C ARG A 299 -9.08 -4.06 -21.34
N LEU A 300 -9.77 -3.65 -20.27
CA LEU A 300 -9.59 -2.34 -19.63
C LEU A 300 -8.22 -2.20 -18.98
N GLY A 301 -7.70 -3.28 -18.44
CA GLY A 301 -6.40 -3.31 -17.77
C GLY A 301 -6.30 -2.39 -16.56
N ALA A 302 -5.10 -1.91 -16.31
CA ALA A 302 -4.78 -1.06 -15.18
C ALA A 302 -3.86 0.10 -15.59
N THR A 303 -3.84 1.14 -14.78
CA THR A 303 -2.79 2.16 -14.77
C THR A 303 -1.63 1.67 -13.89
N SER A 304 -0.56 2.45 -13.79
CA SER A 304 0.52 2.16 -12.84
C SER A 304 0.08 2.18 -11.35
N LYS A 305 -1.12 2.71 -11.06
CA LYS A 305 -1.62 2.90 -9.69
C LYS A 305 -2.87 2.08 -9.38
N SER A 306 -3.80 1.96 -10.33
CA SER A 306 -5.13 1.39 -10.10
C SER A 306 -5.68 0.66 -11.32
N PRO A 307 -6.46 -0.42 -11.15
CA PRO A 307 -7.23 -1.03 -12.23
C PRO A 307 -8.29 -0.04 -12.73
N ARG A 308 -8.59 -0.06 -14.05
CA ARG A 308 -9.58 0.86 -14.63
C ARG A 308 -11.03 0.41 -14.46
N TRP A 309 -11.25 -0.82 -14.06
CA TRP A 309 -12.55 -1.48 -13.97
C TRP A 309 -13.16 -1.48 -12.56
N VAL A 310 -12.52 -0.81 -11.60
CA VAL A 310 -12.95 -0.75 -10.21
C VAL A 310 -12.78 0.65 -9.64
N ILE A 311 -13.75 1.08 -8.83
CA ILE A 311 -13.70 2.34 -8.09
C ILE A 311 -14.26 2.15 -6.68
N ALA A 312 -13.67 2.80 -5.69
CA ALA A 312 -14.19 2.84 -4.34
C ALA A 312 -15.10 4.07 -4.17
N TYR A 313 -16.37 3.84 -3.91
CA TYR A 313 -17.33 4.90 -3.63
C TYR A 313 -17.38 5.16 -2.12
N LYS A 314 -16.97 6.36 -1.72
CA LYS A 314 -16.85 6.79 -0.32
C LYS A 314 -17.79 7.95 -0.06
N TRP A 315 -18.79 7.75 0.81
CA TRP A 315 -19.78 8.79 1.17
C TRP A 315 -19.49 9.45 2.52
N GLU A 316 -18.81 8.78 3.44
CA GLU A 316 -18.44 9.37 4.71
C GLU A 316 -17.11 10.11 4.60
N ARG A 317 -17.20 11.41 4.78
CA ARG A 317 -16.04 12.25 5.04
C ARG A 317 -15.86 12.31 6.55
N TYR A 318 -14.85 11.63 7.05
CA TYR A 318 -14.50 11.83 8.46
C TYR A 318 -14.03 13.27 8.62
N THR A 319 -14.91 14.12 9.18
CA THR A 319 -14.63 15.52 9.40
C THR A 319 -14.55 15.80 10.90
N GLY A 320 -13.65 16.71 11.26
CA GLY A 320 -13.58 17.27 12.61
C GLY A 320 -13.53 18.80 12.51
N THR A 321 -14.15 19.47 13.45
CA THR A 321 -14.06 20.93 13.56
C THR A 321 -12.99 21.28 14.59
N THR A 322 -12.06 22.17 14.23
CA THR A 322 -10.94 22.57 15.08
C THR A 322 -10.51 24.00 14.78
N THR A 323 -9.60 24.55 15.59
CA THR A 323 -9.06 25.92 15.45
C THR A 323 -7.68 25.91 14.82
N VAL A 324 -7.41 26.86 13.93
CA VAL A 324 -6.08 27.11 13.36
C VAL A 324 -5.23 27.89 14.34
N CYS A 325 -4.29 27.23 15.00
CA CYS A 325 -3.39 27.86 15.96
C CYS A 325 -2.36 28.75 15.28
N ASP A 326 -1.79 28.28 14.15
CA ASP A 326 -0.83 28.99 13.32
C ASP A 326 -0.80 28.45 11.89
N ILE A 327 -0.12 29.15 10.97
CA ILE A 327 0.15 28.69 9.61
C ILE A 327 1.65 28.78 9.40
N SER A 328 2.31 27.62 9.25
CA SER A 328 3.73 27.49 8.98
C SER A 328 4.00 27.27 7.49
N ILE A 329 5.23 27.52 7.04
CA ILE A 329 5.69 27.21 5.68
C ILE A 329 6.73 26.11 5.75
N GLN A 330 6.46 24.99 5.08
CA GLN A 330 7.42 23.93 4.88
C GLN A 330 8.11 24.08 3.52
N VAL A 331 9.41 23.85 3.49
CA VAL A 331 10.21 23.87 2.25
C VAL A 331 10.53 22.41 1.89
N GLY A 332 9.94 21.96 0.79
CA GLY A 332 10.13 20.59 0.30
C GLY A 332 11.47 20.39 -0.42
N LYS A 333 11.77 19.15 -0.77
CA LYS A 333 13.03 18.73 -1.44
C LYS A 333 13.34 19.45 -2.75
N THR A 334 12.34 19.94 -3.47
CA THR A 334 12.49 20.73 -4.70
C THR A 334 12.37 22.24 -4.47
N GLY A 335 12.48 22.67 -3.21
CA GLY A 335 12.33 24.06 -2.81
C GLY A 335 10.88 24.57 -2.73
N THR A 336 9.88 23.77 -3.03
CA THR A 336 8.48 24.18 -2.99
C THR A 336 8.07 24.60 -1.58
N LEU A 337 7.49 25.81 -1.46
CA LEU A 337 6.96 26.33 -0.22
C LEU A 337 5.50 25.89 -0.07
N THR A 338 5.25 25.02 0.91
CA THR A 338 3.93 24.48 1.19
C THR A 338 3.41 25.04 2.50
N PRO A 339 2.30 25.79 2.50
CA PRO A 339 1.67 26.24 3.75
C PRO A 339 1.01 25.07 4.47
N VAL A 340 1.15 25.03 5.78
CA VAL A 340 0.60 24.00 6.68
C VAL A 340 -0.12 24.70 7.82
N ALA A 341 -1.39 24.36 8.02
CA ALA A 341 -2.14 24.77 9.20
C ALA A 341 -1.70 23.93 10.40
N GLU A 342 -1.25 24.58 11.46
CA GLU A 342 -1.09 24.00 12.78
C GLU A 342 -2.44 24.12 13.50
N LEU A 343 -2.99 22.99 13.94
CA LEU A 343 -4.36 22.90 14.43
C LEU A 343 -4.39 22.52 15.91
N GLU A 344 -5.41 22.99 16.63
CA GLU A 344 -5.74 22.32 17.89
C GLU A 344 -5.99 20.84 17.61
N PRO A 345 -5.43 19.93 18.44
CA PRO A 345 -5.59 18.50 18.22
C PRO A 345 -7.08 18.09 18.17
N VAL A 346 -7.50 17.46 17.10
CA VAL A 346 -8.87 16.96 16.90
C VAL A 346 -8.84 15.49 16.49
N GLU A 347 -9.74 14.70 17.09
CA GLU A 347 -9.88 13.29 16.75
C GLU A 347 -10.71 13.14 15.46
N ILE A 348 -10.13 12.53 14.42
CA ILE A 348 -10.80 12.24 13.16
C ILE A 348 -10.49 10.79 12.78
N ALA A 349 -11.52 9.95 12.69
CA ALA A 349 -11.39 8.53 12.35
C ALA A 349 -10.36 7.79 13.23
N GLY A 350 -10.42 7.96 14.55
CA GLY A 350 -9.54 7.30 15.51
C GLY A 350 -8.05 7.72 15.41
N THR A 351 -7.81 8.92 14.90
CA THR A 351 -6.47 9.52 14.81
C THR A 351 -6.52 10.98 15.20
N THR A 352 -5.60 11.40 16.06
CA THR A 352 -5.43 12.81 16.41
C THR A 352 -4.77 13.56 15.25
N VAL A 353 -5.47 14.57 14.73
CA VAL A 353 -4.98 15.47 13.68
C VAL A 353 -4.63 16.81 14.32
N SER A 354 -3.36 17.22 14.22
CA SER A 354 -2.84 18.50 14.69
C SER A 354 -2.24 19.36 13.58
N ARG A 355 -2.16 18.84 12.35
CA ARG A 355 -1.56 19.53 11.20
C ARG A 355 -2.30 19.18 9.92
N SER A 356 -2.47 20.17 9.03
CA SER A 356 -3.11 19.97 7.73
C SER A 356 -2.42 20.77 6.64
N SER A 357 -2.12 20.13 5.50
CA SER A 357 -1.58 20.85 4.35
C SER A 357 -2.61 21.82 3.77
N LEU A 358 -2.17 23.02 3.43
CA LEU A 358 -2.93 24.00 2.66
C LEU A 358 -2.46 24.07 1.20
N HIS A 359 -1.77 23.03 0.74
CA HIS A 359 -1.29 22.76 -0.62
C HIS A 359 -0.40 23.87 -1.21
N ASN A 360 -0.94 25.05 -1.48
CA ASN A 360 -0.22 26.17 -2.09
C ASN A 360 -0.86 27.52 -1.70
N ARG A 361 -0.25 28.61 -2.18
CA ARG A 361 -0.73 29.97 -1.92
C ARG A 361 -2.15 30.23 -2.46
N ASP A 362 -2.49 29.65 -3.59
CA ASP A 362 -3.77 29.91 -4.25
C ASP A 362 -4.90 29.21 -3.52
N GLU A 363 -4.68 28.00 -3.03
CA GLU A 363 -5.61 27.28 -2.16
C GLU A 363 -5.82 27.98 -0.82
N LEU A 364 -4.72 28.48 -0.21
CA LEU A 364 -4.81 29.31 1.01
C LEU A 364 -5.67 30.55 0.78
N LYS A 365 -5.54 31.20 -0.39
CA LYS A 365 -6.38 32.35 -0.77
C LYS A 365 -7.82 31.93 -1.04
N ARG A 366 -8.04 30.81 -1.73
CA ARG A 366 -9.38 30.28 -2.02
C ARG A 366 -10.15 29.97 -0.75
N LEU A 367 -9.51 29.37 0.23
CA LEU A 367 -10.09 29.07 1.54
C LEU A 367 -10.32 30.36 2.36
N GLY A 368 -9.60 31.44 2.09
CA GLY A 368 -9.67 32.67 2.89
C GLY A 368 -9.28 32.48 4.35
N ILE A 369 -8.50 31.43 4.64
CA ILE A 369 -8.14 30.97 5.98
C ILE A 369 -7.25 31.98 6.72
N ARG A 370 -7.47 32.13 8.02
CA ARG A 370 -6.72 32.97 8.94
C ARG A 370 -6.29 32.19 10.17
N VAL A 371 -5.23 32.62 10.81
CA VAL A 371 -4.85 32.13 12.14
C VAL A 371 -5.92 32.57 13.15
N GLY A 372 -6.45 31.61 13.90
CA GLY A 372 -7.58 31.78 14.81
C GLY A 372 -8.94 31.32 14.23
N ASP A 373 -9.01 31.01 12.92
CA ASP A 373 -10.24 30.50 12.32
C ASP A 373 -10.64 29.13 12.85
N THR A 374 -11.94 28.93 13.02
CA THR A 374 -12.54 27.59 13.14
C THR A 374 -12.65 27.00 11.74
N VAL A 375 -12.13 25.78 11.56
CA VAL A 375 -12.08 25.09 10.26
C VAL A 375 -12.64 23.68 10.37
N VAL A 376 -13.25 23.23 9.28
CA VAL A 376 -13.60 21.81 9.10
C VAL A 376 -12.45 21.13 8.38
N VAL A 377 -11.89 20.13 9.05
CA VAL A 377 -10.82 19.29 8.54
C VAL A 377 -11.40 17.94 8.16
N GLU A 378 -11.10 17.50 6.96
CA GLU A 378 -11.47 16.20 6.43
C GLU A 378 -10.24 15.30 6.34
N LYS A 379 -10.41 14.04 6.68
CA LYS A 379 -9.41 12.99 6.45
C LYS A 379 -9.92 12.06 5.35
N ALA A 380 -9.60 12.40 4.10
CA ALA A 380 -9.95 11.58 2.95
C ALA A 380 -9.15 10.28 2.98
N GLY A 381 -9.82 9.13 2.98
CA GLY A 381 -9.19 7.81 2.95
C GLY A 381 -8.29 7.52 4.16
N LYS A 382 -8.51 8.14 5.31
CA LYS A 382 -7.73 7.98 6.56
C LYS A 382 -6.23 8.32 6.46
N ILE A 383 -5.75 8.98 5.38
CA ILE A 383 -4.31 9.13 5.14
C ILE A 383 -3.84 10.58 5.35
N ILE A 384 -4.37 11.56 4.64
CA ILE A 384 -3.89 12.94 4.67
C ILE A 384 -5.02 13.89 5.07
N PRO A 385 -4.89 14.60 6.21
CA PRO A 385 -5.88 15.61 6.59
C PRO A 385 -5.81 16.83 5.64
N ARG A 386 -6.98 17.36 5.25
CA ARG A 386 -7.09 18.61 4.51
C ARG A 386 -8.13 19.53 5.11
N VAL A 387 -7.90 20.83 5.08
CA VAL A 387 -8.93 21.81 5.42
C VAL A 387 -9.92 21.92 4.26
N VAL A 388 -11.18 21.62 4.51
CA VAL A 388 -12.25 21.67 3.49
C VAL A 388 -12.85 23.06 3.38
N ARG A 389 -13.15 23.67 4.54
CA ARG A 389 -13.76 24.99 4.62
C ARG A 389 -13.46 25.68 5.94
N VAL A 390 -13.62 26.99 5.93
CA VAL A 390 -13.58 27.85 7.10
C VAL A 390 -15.02 28.13 7.57
N GLU A 391 -15.28 28.03 8.87
CA GLU A 391 -16.54 28.42 9.48
C GLU A 391 -16.52 29.93 9.75
N GLU A 392 -16.68 30.74 8.69
CA GLU A 392 -16.53 32.21 8.75
C GLU A 392 -17.49 32.89 9.72
N HIS A 393 -18.66 32.27 9.98
CA HIS A 393 -19.66 32.75 10.93
C HIS A 393 -19.17 32.70 12.39
N ASN A 394 -18.13 31.91 12.69
CA ASN A 394 -17.50 31.82 14.00
C ASN A 394 -16.42 32.89 14.24
N ARG A 395 -16.11 33.72 13.23
CA ARG A 395 -15.10 34.77 13.36
C ARG A 395 -15.53 35.84 14.36
N THR A 396 -14.62 36.17 15.27
CA THR A 396 -14.80 37.18 16.32
C THR A 396 -14.18 38.53 15.96
N GLY A 397 -13.39 38.58 14.88
CA GLY A 397 -12.60 39.73 14.44
C GLY A 397 -11.15 39.75 14.96
N SER A 398 -10.79 38.75 15.79
CA SER A 398 -9.43 38.59 16.32
C SER A 398 -8.52 37.76 15.38
N GLU A 399 -9.08 37.17 14.33
CA GLU A 399 -8.38 36.29 13.41
C GLU A 399 -7.39 37.06 12.53
N ARG A 400 -6.14 36.58 12.51
CA ARG A 400 -5.03 37.23 11.81
C ARG A 400 -4.86 36.67 10.40
N ARG A 401 -4.77 37.56 9.40
CA ARG A 401 -4.46 37.18 8.02
C ARG A 401 -3.02 36.68 7.92
N PHE A 402 -2.84 35.49 7.38
CA PHE A 402 -1.52 34.98 7.03
C PHE A 402 -0.99 35.66 5.76
N ARG A 403 0.26 36.08 5.79
CA ARG A 403 0.95 36.63 4.62
C ARG A 403 1.98 35.62 4.13
N PHE A 404 1.80 35.17 2.91
CA PHE A 404 2.75 34.24 2.29
C PHE A 404 4.11 34.93 2.16
N PRO A 405 5.24 34.29 2.57
CA PRO A 405 6.53 34.93 2.59
C PRO A 405 7.06 35.20 1.17
N THR A 406 7.81 36.29 1.02
CA THR A 406 8.55 36.65 -0.21
C THR A 406 9.98 36.15 -0.21
N LYS A 407 10.42 35.62 0.92
CA LYS A 407 11.74 34.99 1.14
C LYS A 407 11.54 33.60 1.74
N CYS A 408 12.49 32.72 1.45
CA CYS A 408 12.54 31.38 2.06
C CYS A 408 12.72 31.49 3.58
N PRO A 409 11.87 30.85 4.41
CA PRO A 409 12.00 30.93 5.86
C PRO A 409 13.27 30.26 6.41
N GLU A 410 13.93 29.42 5.60
CA GLU A 410 15.11 28.63 6.02
C GLU A 410 16.45 29.27 5.63
N CYS A 411 16.49 30.03 4.50
CA CYS A 411 17.75 30.55 3.96
C CYS A 411 17.67 32.01 3.48
N ASP A 412 16.57 32.72 3.73
CA ASP A 412 16.33 34.12 3.38
C ASP A 412 16.43 34.49 1.87
N THR A 413 16.65 33.51 1.00
CA THR A 413 16.69 33.73 -0.45
C THR A 413 15.30 34.14 -0.95
N ALA A 414 15.23 35.13 -1.84
CA ALA A 414 13.98 35.55 -2.49
C ALA A 414 13.36 34.34 -3.22
N VAL A 415 12.05 34.12 -3.00
CA VAL A 415 11.35 33.00 -3.62
C VAL A 415 10.90 33.38 -5.03
N VAL A 416 10.78 32.39 -5.91
CA VAL A 416 10.31 32.53 -7.29
C VAL A 416 9.03 31.75 -7.49
N GLN A 417 8.17 32.21 -8.39
CA GLN A 417 7.00 31.45 -8.82
C GLN A 417 7.32 30.77 -10.15
N ASP A 418 6.93 29.48 -10.30
CA ASP A 418 7.07 28.76 -11.56
C ASP A 418 6.25 29.50 -12.66
N GLU A 419 6.81 29.68 -13.84
CA GLU A 419 6.12 30.27 -14.99
C GLU A 419 4.87 29.46 -15.35
N GLY A 420 3.69 30.09 -15.35
CA GLY A 420 2.42 29.42 -15.58
C GLY A 420 1.99 28.43 -14.49
N GLY A 421 2.74 28.32 -13.38
CA GLY A 421 2.48 27.39 -12.30
C GLY A 421 1.97 28.03 -11.01
N VAL A 422 1.37 27.23 -10.14
CA VAL A 422 0.82 27.63 -8.83
C VAL A 422 1.85 27.55 -7.69
N TYR A 423 3.03 26.95 -7.95
CA TYR A 423 4.03 26.70 -6.91
C TYR A 423 5.02 27.85 -6.77
N ILE A 424 5.30 28.18 -5.52
CA ILE A 424 6.34 29.13 -5.12
C ILE A 424 7.51 28.34 -4.57
N ARG A 425 8.74 28.67 -4.96
CA ARG A 425 9.93 27.91 -4.64
C ARG A 425 11.08 28.77 -4.14
N CYS A 426 11.87 28.16 -3.27
CA CYS A 426 13.21 28.63 -2.97
C CYS A 426 14.17 28.19 -4.10
N PRO A 427 14.79 29.09 -4.86
CA PRO A 427 15.72 28.72 -5.93
C PRO A 427 17.12 28.33 -5.43
N ASN A 428 17.40 28.50 -4.16
CA ASN A 428 18.71 28.21 -3.58
C ASN A 428 18.91 26.69 -3.37
N HIS A 429 19.69 26.06 -4.23
CA HIS A 429 20.03 24.63 -4.12
C HIS A 429 20.80 24.27 -2.85
N ASN A 430 21.44 25.24 -2.19
CA ASN A 430 22.14 25.07 -0.92
C ASN A 430 21.24 25.40 0.30
N CYS A 431 19.93 25.47 0.10
CA CYS A 431 18.98 25.69 1.19
C CYS A 431 19.02 24.51 2.19
N PRO A 432 19.22 24.77 3.50
CA PRO A 432 19.31 23.71 4.51
C PRO A 432 18.08 22.79 4.52
N ALA A 433 16.88 23.36 4.35
CA ALA A 433 15.66 22.56 4.27
C ALA A 433 15.63 21.65 3.03
N GLN A 434 16.06 22.14 1.86
CA GLN A 434 16.15 21.30 0.66
C GLN A 434 17.17 20.18 0.86
N LEU A 435 18.31 20.46 1.45
CA LEU A 435 19.33 19.44 1.75
C LEU A 435 18.75 18.36 2.68
N ARG A 436 18.13 18.76 3.79
CA ARG A 436 17.50 17.85 4.75
C ARG A 436 16.46 16.93 4.05
N GLU A 437 15.57 17.50 3.25
CA GLU A 437 14.53 16.74 2.57
C GLU A 437 15.09 15.87 1.42
N ASN A 438 16.17 16.30 0.75
CA ASN A 438 16.86 15.50 -0.25
C ASN A 438 17.55 14.28 0.38
N LEU A 439 18.25 14.44 1.50
CA LEU A 439 18.87 13.36 2.26
C LEU A 439 17.82 12.35 2.73
N ARG A 440 16.69 12.85 3.29
CA ARG A 440 15.56 12.01 3.71
C ARG A 440 14.97 11.21 2.56
N PHE A 441 14.76 11.86 1.41
CA PHE A 441 14.20 11.20 0.24
C PHE A 441 15.18 10.18 -0.35
N PHE A 442 16.47 10.54 -0.45
CA PHE A 442 17.53 9.65 -0.93
C PHE A 442 17.60 8.36 -0.09
N ALA A 443 17.52 8.48 1.23
CA ALA A 443 17.55 7.33 2.14
C ALA A 443 16.25 6.50 2.14
N SER A 444 15.15 7.03 1.61
CA SER A 444 13.82 6.39 1.69
C SER A 444 13.71 5.11 0.85
N ARG A 445 12.69 4.28 1.16
CA ARG A 445 12.33 3.08 0.39
C ARG A 445 12.07 3.34 -1.11
N ALA A 446 11.66 4.55 -1.46
CA ALA A 446 11.41 4.93 -2.85
C ALA A 446 12.70 5.14 -3.65
N ALA A 447 13.82 5.38 -3.00
CA ALA A 447 15.13 5.63 -3.60
C ALA A 447 16.16 4.57 -3.15
N MET A 448 17.18 4.93 -2.41
CA MET A 448 18.30 4.04 -2.05
C MET A 448 17.99 3.06 -0.91
N ASP A 449 16.88 3.24 -0.19
CA ASP A 449 16.38 2.33 0.84
C ASP A 449 17.42 2.00 1.90
N ILE A 450 17.88 3.04 2.60
CA ILE A 450 18.89 2.95 3.66
C ILE A 450 18.18 2.84 5.00
N GLU A 451 18.06 1.63 5.51
CA GLU A 451 17.42 1.37 6.79
C GLU A 451 18.19 2.01 7.95
N GLY A 452 17.47 2.57 8.90
CA GLY A 452 18.07 3.25 10.07
C GLY A 452 18.41 4.73 9.85
N LEU A 453 18.49 5.22 8.60
CA LEU A 453 18.73 6.63 8.29
C LEU A 453 17.42 7.44 8.24
N GLY A 454 16.72 7.55 9.37
CA GLY A 454 15.48 8.30 9.50
C GLY A 454 15.69 9.81 9.68
N ILE A 455 14.57 10.59 9.61
CA ILE A 455 14.62 12.06 9.65
C ILE A 455 15.33 12.60 10.90
N LYS A 456 15.08 12.05 12.08
CA LYS A 456 15.72 12.52 13.34
C LYS A 456 17.23 12.34 13.33
N LEU A 457 17.71 11.22 12.81
CA LEU A 457 19.15 10.98 12.69
C LEU A 457 19.77 11.89 11.64
N ILE A 458 19.09 12.11 10.50
CA ILE A 458 19.55 13.07 9.48
C ILE A 458 19.68 14.48 10.07
N GLU A 459 18.71 14.94 10.86
CA GLU A 459 18.76 16.24 11.52
C GLU A 459 19.96 16.34 12.47
N SER A 460 20.17 15.35 13.33
CA SER A 460 21.32 15.31 14.24
C SER A 460 22.68 15.27 13.50
N LEU A 461 22.74 14.55 12.36
CA LEU A 461 23.94 14.47 11.53
C LEU A 461 24.23 15.79 10.79
N LEU A 462 23.20 16.51 10.36
CA LEU A 462 23.32 17.85 9.79
C LEU A 462 23.81 18.86 10.85
N GLU A 463 23.22 18.84 12.04
CA GLU A 463 23.60 19.70 13.17
C GLU A 463 25.05 19.47 13.63
N SER A 464 25.49 18.21 13.62
CA SER A 464 26.88 17.86 13.96
C SER A 464 27.87 18.11 12.81
N GLY A 465 27.41 18.52 11.62
CA GLY A 465 28.26 18.74 10.45
C GLY A 465 28.79 17.47 9.78
N LEU A 466 28.28 16.28 10.15
CA LEU A 466 28.65 15.00 9.54
C LEU A 466 27.94 14.76 8.19
N LEU A 467 26.87 15.50 7.90
CA LEU A 467 26.20 15.50 6.60
C LEU A 467 26.14 16.92 6.04
N ALA A 468 26.60 17.12 4.82
CA ALA A 468 26.48 18.34 4.04
C ALA A 468 26.13 18.03 2.56
N SER A 469 26.18 16.76 2.17
CA SER A 469 25.89 16.28 0.81
C SER A 469 25.35 14.86 0.82
N LEU A 470 24.85 14.38 -0.34
CA LEU A 470 24.45 12.96 -0.51
C LEU A 470 25.63 12.01 -0.36
N GLY A 471 26.83 12.42 -0.79
CA GLY A 471 28.04 11.61 -0.68
C GLY A 471 28.48 11.38 0.76
N ASP A 472 28.20 12.32 1.66
CA ASP A 472 28.61 12.19 3.06
C ASP A 472 27.89 11.04 3.78
N ILE A 473 26.72 10.61 3.28
CA ILE A 473 26.06 9.39 3.76
C ILE A 473 27.04 8.20 3.69
N TYR A 474 27.77 8.07 2.59
CA TYR A 474 28.70 6.97 2.34
C TYR A 474 30.06 7.14 3.02
N ARG A 475 30.35 8.34 3.57
CA ARG A 475 31.53 8.64 4.39
C ARG A 475 31.27 8.45 5.87
N LEU A 476 30.02 8.21 6.30
CA LEU A 476 29.67 7.99 7.71
C LEU A 476 30.43 6.81 8.33
N ALA A 477 30.91 5.86 7.54
CA ALA A 477 31.73 4.76 8.01
C ALA A 477 33.05 5.26 8.67
N ASP A 478 33.61 6.37 8.17
CA ASP A 478 34.84 6.99 8.70
C ASP A 478 34.60 7.68 10.05
N HIS A 479 33.34 7.89 10.43
CA HIS A 479 32.90 8.60 11.62
C HIS A 479 32.21 7.70 12.66
N ARG A 480 32.50 6.38 12.65
CA ARG A 480 31.81 5.38 13.47
C ARG A 480 31.78 5.74 14.98
N GLU A 481 32.87 6.24 15.53
CA GLU A 481 32.94 6.64 16.95
C GLU A 481 32.02 7.82 17.27
N ALA A 482 31.94 8.81 16.36
CA ALA A 482 31.04 9.95 16.50
C ALA A 482 29.57 9.50 16.45
N LEU A 483 29.25 8.54 15.59
CA LEU A 483 27.90 7.97 15.51
C LEU A 483 27.47 7.24 16.79
N ILE A 484 28.38 6.46 17.40
CA ILE A 484 28.12 5.77 18.70
C ILE A 484 27.86 6.77 19.82
N GLY A 485 28.49 7.95 19.76
CA GLY A 485 28.31 9.02 20.73
C GLY A 485 26.98 9.78 20.63
N MET A 486 26.20 9.54 19.57
CA MET A 486 24.90 10.21 19.35
C MET A 486 23.81 9.60 20.24
N GLU A 487 22.81 10.41 20.59
CA GLU A 487 21.66 9.96 21.37
C GLU A 487 20.93 8.80 20.68
N ARG A 488 20.68 7.72 21.41
CA ARG A 488 19.99 6.49 20.94
C ARG A 488 20.72 5.69 19.87
N MET A 489 22.02 5.95 19.66
CA MET A 489 22.86 5.23 18.70
C MET A 489 23.89 4.36 19.44
N GLY A 490 23.47 3.11 19.76
CA GLY A 490 24.43 2.12 20.30
C GLY A 490 25.19 1.40 19.16
N GLU A 491 26.28 0.69 19.53
CA GLU A 491 27.14 -0.03 18.56
C GLU A 491 26.36 -0.85 17.52
N LYS A 492 25.41 -1.67 17.97
CA LYS A 492 24.58 -2.50 17.09
C LYS A 492 23.76 -1.67 16.08
N SER A 493 23.23 -0.52 16.51
CA SER A 493 22.45 0.38 15.64
C SER A 493 23.35 1.03 14.59
N VAL A 494 24.56 1.43 14.99
CA VAL A 494 25.56 1.99 14.08
C VAL A 494 26.00 0.93 13.07
N ASP A 495 26.32 -0.28 13.51
CA ASP A 495 26.74 -1.36 12.62
C ASP A 495 25.65 -1.73 11.60
N ASN A 496 24.39 -1.78 12.02
CA ASN A 496 23.25 -2.01 11.11
C ASN A 496 23.10 -0.86 10.10
N LEU A 497 23.21 0.39 10.54
CA LEU A 497 23.15 1.56 9.66
C LEU A 497 24.29 1.52 8.62
N LEU A 498 25.53 1.29 9.05
CA LEU A 498 26.68 1.23 8.14
C LEU A 498 26.56 0.07 7.15
N LYS A 499 26.03 -1.08 7.58
CA LYS A 499 25.72 -2.21 6.70
C LYS A 499 24.64 -1.85 5.68
N ALA A 500 23.59 -1.13 6.09
CA ALA A 500 22.52 -0.68 5.19
C ALA A 500 23.05 0.33 4.16
N ILE A 501 23.92 1.26 4.58
CA ILE A 501 24.60 2.22 3.69
C ILE A 501 25.44 1.47 2.65
N GLU A 502 26.28 0.53 3.06
CA GLU A 502 27.12 -0.24 2.14
C GLU A 502 26.28 -1.08 1.18
N GLY A 503 25.24 -1.76 1.69
CA GLY A 503 24.29 -2.52 0.87
C GLY A 503 23.54 -1.67 -0.16
N SER A 504 23.34 -0.38 0.11
CA SER A 504 22.67 0.53 -0.81
C SER A 504 23.50 0.84 -2.07
N LYS A 505 24.82 0.71 -2.04
CA LYS A 505 25.71 0.96 -3.19
C LYS A 505 25.41 0.08 -4.38
N THR A 506 24.87 -1.12 -4.16
CA THR A 506 24.54 -2.09 -5.22
C THR A 506 23.12 -1.95 -5.74
N ARG A 507 22.35 -0.96 -5.27
CA ARG A 507 20.98 -0.73 -5.74
C ARG A 507 20.95 -0.41 -7.24
N PRO A 508 19.89 -0.85 -7.98
CA PRO A 508 19.77 -0.59 -9.42
C PRO A 508 19.81 0.90 -9.78
N LEU A 509 20.33 1.24 -10.93
CA LEU A 509 20.50 2.61 -11.45
C LEU A 509 19.23 3.47 -11.30
N TRP A 510 18.05 2.91 -11.60
CA TRP A 510 16.80 3.67 -11.50
C TRP A 510 16.51 4.20 -10.09
N ARG A 511 16.97 3.49 -9.03
CA ARG A 511 16.84 3.95 -7.65
C ARG A 511 17.76 5.13 -7.37
N LEU A 512 18.97 5.08 -7.86
CA LEU A 512 19.92 6.19 -7.77
C LEU A 512 19.38 7.42 -8.52
N LEU A 513 18.90 7.27 -9.76
CA LEU A 513 18.27 8.34 -10.53
C LEU A 513 17.07 8.96 -9.79
N THR A 514 16.23 8.12 -9.18
CA THR A 514 15.12 8.59 -8.34
C THR A 514 15.64 9.39 -7.16
N GLY A 515 16.68 8.89 -6.48
CA GLY A 515 17.29 9.52 -5.30
C GLY A 515 17.96 10.87 -5.57
N LEU A 516 18.49 11.08 -6.77
CA LEU A 516 19.06 12.36 -7.20
C LEU A 516 18.04 13.50 -7.27
N ASN A 517 16.74 13.18 -7.15
CA ASN A 517 15.65 14.15 -7.11
C ASN A 517 15.66 15.14 -8.30
N ILE A 518 16.01 14.64 -9.49
CA ILE A 518 15.92 15.41 -10.72
C ILE A 518 14.45 15.81 -10.93
N ARG A 519 14.21 17.09 -11.24
CA ARG A 519 12.85 17.58 -11.41
C ARG A 519 12.10 16.80 -12.49
N HIS A 520 10.85 16.43 -12.23
CA HIS A 520 9.98 15.60 -13.07
C HIS A 520 10.43 14.14 -13.25
N VAL A 521 11.54 13.71 -12.65
CA VAL A 521 12.01 12.32 -12.68
C VAL A 521 11.58 11.60 -11.40
N GLY A 522 10.44 10.92 -11.46
CA GLY A 522 10.01 9.96 -10.46
C GLY A 522 10.52 8.55 -10.75
N ALA A 523 10.14 7.57 -9.92
CA ALA A 523 10.57 6.17 -10.09
C ALA A 523 10.20 5.58 -11.47
N THR A 524 9.07 5.95 -12.05
CA THR A 524 8.64 5.50 -13.39
C THR A 524 9.61 5.99 -14.46
N ASN A 525 9.81 7.31 -14.55
CA ASN A 525 10.71 7.91 -15.54
C ASN A 525 12.17 7.48 -15.32
N ALA A 526 12.59 7.30 -14.07
CA ALA A 526 13.91 6.78 -13.74
C ALA A 526 14.12 5.34 -14.27
N ARG A 527 13.09 4.48 -14.20
CA ARG A 527 13.15 3.13 -14.78
C ARG A 527 13.22 3.16 -16.29
N VAL A 528 12.43 4.00 -16.94
CA VAL A 528 12.46 4.18 -18.40
C VAL A 528 13.86 4.60 -18.86
N LEU A 529 14.44 5.63 -18.23
CA LEU A 529 15.79 6.11 -18.54
C LEU A 529 16.85 5.04 -18.29
N ALA A 530 16.79 4.36 -17.14
CA ALA A 530 17.77 3.30 -16.81
C ALA A 530 17.67 2.11 -17.76
N SER A 531 16.47 1.68 -18.14
CA SER A 531 16.25 0.59 -19.08
C SER A 531 16.73 0.94 -20.49
N ARG A 532 16.48 2.19 -20.94
CA ARG A 532 16.82 2.63 -22.30
C ARG A 532 18.33 2.85 -22.50
N PHE A 533 18.99 3.45 -21.51
CA PHE A 533 20.39 3.90 -21.64
C PHE A 533 21.40 3.06 -20.86
N GLY A 534 20.95 2.26 -19.92
CA GLY A 534 21.77 1.32 -19.15
C GLY A 534 22.66 1.96 -18.09
N THR A 535 23.39 3.02 -18.42
CA THR A 535 24.34 3.67 -17.51
C THR A 535 24.06 5.14 -17.29
N MET A 536 24.48 5.67 -16.14
CA MET A 536 24.43 7.09 -15.81
C MET A 536 25.18 7.95 -16.84
N GLU A 537 26.32 7.46 -17.32
CA GLU A 537 27.14 8.16 -18.31
C GLU A 537 26.44 8.24 -19.68
N SER A 538 25.78 7.14 -20.09
CA SER A 538 24.99 7.12 -21.31
C SER A 538 23.81 8.11 -21.25
N ILE A 539 23.12 8.21 -20.10
CA ILE A 539 22.06 9.21 -19.90
C ILE A 539 22.63 10.63 -19.97
N ALA A 540 23.73 10.89 -19.29
CA ALA A 540 24.36 12.20 -19.21
C ALA A 540 24.92 12.71 -20.58
N SER A 541 25.22 11.80 -21.50
CA SER A 541 25.73 12.13 -22.85
C SER A 541 24.64 12.48 -23.86
N GLN A 542 23.34 12.26 -23.54
CA GLN A 542 22.24 12.53 -24.46
C GLN A 542 21.91 14.02 -24.53
N SER A 543 21.51 14.49 -25.72
CA SER A 543 20.90 15.81 -25.84
C SER A 543 19.45 15.81 -25.32
N ALA A 544 18.88 17.00 -25.10
CA ALA A 544 17.47 17.11 -24.67
C ALA A 544 16.52 16.50 -25.72
N GLU A 545 16.83 16.68 -27.03
CA GLU A 545 16.04 16.12 -28.11
C GLU A 545 16.08 14.57 -28.09
N GLN A 546 17.27 13.98 -27.92
CA GLN A 546 17.43 12.52 -27.84
C GLN A 546 16.74 11.91 -26.61
N LEU A 547 16.73 12.63 -25.50
CA LEU A 547 15.97 12.23 -24.32
C LEU A 547 14.46 12.30 -24.56
N ALA A 548 13.99 13.31 -25.31
CA ALA A 548 12.57 13.47 -25.63
C ALA A 548 12.04 12.47 -26.66
N GLU A 549 12.92 11.75 -27.39
CA GLU A 549 12.54 10.66 -28.30
C GLU A 549 12.17 9.37 -27.55
N VAL A 550 12.46 9.29 -26.26
CA VAL A 550 12.14 8.12 -25.45
C VAL A 550 10.66 8.14 -25.05
N ASP A 551 9.97 7.03 -25.27
CA ASP A 551 8.57 6.88 -24.84
C ASP A 551 8.40 7.26 -23.37
N ASP A 552 7.32 7.98 -23.02
CA ASP A 552 7.01 8.52 -21.71
C ASP A 552 7.94 9.65 -21.20
N ILE A 553 8.96 10.06 -21.96
CA ILE A 553 9.85 11.18 -21.64
C ILE A 553 9.53 12.38 -22.54
N GLY A 554 8.64 13.25 -22.07
CA GLY A 554 8.31 14.48 -22.78
C GLY A 554 9.42 15.56 -22.69
N PRO A 555 9.33 16.63 -23.51
CA PRO A 555 10.36 17.69 -23.56
C PRO A 555 10.71 18.30 -22.20
N VAL A 556 9.71 18.53 -21.34
CA VAL A 556 9.91 19.10 -19.98
C VAL A 556 10.76 18.19 -19.09
N ILE A 557 10.60 16.87 -19.22
CA ILE A 557 11.39 15.89 -18.47
C ILE A 557 12.80 15.84 -19.05
N ALA A 558 12.91 15.79 -20.38
CA ALA A 558 14.17 15.76 -21.12
C ALA A 558 15.05 16.98 -20.77
N ASP A 559 14.48 18.20 -20.78
CA ASP A 559 15.17 19.41 -20.37
C ASP A 559 15.65 19.36 -18.92
N SER A 560 14.83 18.81 -18.03
CA SER A 560 15.20 18.68 -16.62
C SER A 560 16.35 17.69 -16.41
N VAL A 561 16.35 16.57 -17.11
CA VAL A 561 17.42 15.55 -17.08
C VAL A 561 18.71 16.14 -17.67
N HIS A 562 18.63 16.68 -18.88
CA HIS A 562 19.78 17.29 -19.56
C HIS A 562 20.37 18.44 -18.73
N GLY A 563 19.52 19.36 -18.22
CA GLY A 563 19.95 20.46 -17.37
C GLY A 563 20.64 20.01 -16.08
N PHE A 564 20.15 18.95 -15.43
CA PHE A 564 20.78 18.39 -14.24
C PHE A 564 22.21 17.90 -14.54
N PHE A 565 22.39 17.03 -15.53
CA PHE A 565 23.68 16.43 -15.85
C PHE A 565 24.71 17.44 -16.40
N HIS A 566 24.23 18.56 -17.00
CA HIS A 566 25.10 19.62 -17.51
C HIS A 566 25.33 20.75 -16.51
N SER A 567 24.63 20.73 -15.34
CA SER A 567 24.91 21.68 -14.25
C SER A 567 26.22 21.35 -13.52
N VAL A 568 26.85 22.35 -12.91
CA VAL A 568 28.04 22.14 -12.06
C VAL A 568 27.71 21.23 -10.88
N THR A 569 26.59 21.47 -10.23
CA THR A 569 26.13 20.69 -9.06
C THR A 569 25.84 19.25 -9.42
N GLY A 570 25.09 19.00 -10.50
CA GLY A 570 24.73 17.65 -10.93
C GLY A 570 25.96 16.81 -11.29
N ARG A 571 26.90 17.39 -12.05
CA ARG A 571 28.16 16.71 -12.39
C ARG A 571 29.00 16.38 -11.16
N SER A 572 29.08 17.31 -10.22
CA SER A 572 29.83 17.11 -8.97
C SER A 572 29.23 15.96 -8.15
N VAL A 573 27.92 15.95 -7.94
CA VAL A 573 27.22 14.90 -7.18
C VAL A 573 27.39 13.53 -7.84
N VAL A 574 27.19 13.42 -9.16
CA VAL A 574 27.32 12.14 -9.88
C VAL A 574 28.76 11.63 -9.80
N THR A 575 29.75 12.52 -9.94
CA THR A 575 31.18 12.15 -9.86
C THR A 575 31.54 11.68 -8.44
N ASP A 576 31.08 12.38 -7.41
CA ASP A 576 31.32 12.03 -6.01
C ASP A 576 30.73 10.63 -5.68
N LEU A 577 29.47 10.39 -6.04
CA LEU A 577 28.80 9.11 -5.82
C LEU A 577 29.47 7.96 -6.59
N ARG A 578 30.01 8.23 -7.79
CA ARG A 578 30.82 7.26 -8.54
C ARG A 578 32.11 6.91 -7.78
N GLN A 579 32.84 7.90 -7.28
CA GLN A 579 34.07 7.70 -6.52
C GLN A 579 33.84 6.93 -5.21
N LEU A 580 32.65 7.05 -4.62
CA LEU A 580 32.21 6.31 -3.45
C LEU A 580 31.75 4.88 -3.74
N GLY A 581 31.76 4.46 -5.02
CA GLY A 581 31.48 3.10 -5.43
C GLY A 581 30.01 2.75 -5.63
N LEU A 582 29.14 3.75 -5.81
CA LEU A 582 27.74 3.48 -6.12
C LEU A 582 27.59 2.91 -7.52
N HIS A 583 26.72 1.90 -7.65
CA HIS A 583 26.40 1.29 -8.91
C HIS A 583 25.70 2.29 -9.85
N GLN A 584 26.33 2.60 -10.97
CA GLN A 584 25.85 3.58 -11.95
C GLN A 584 25.26 2.93 -13.22
N GLY A 585 24.81 1.69 -13.11
CA GLY A 585 24.23 0.94 -14.20
C GLY A 585 25.25 0.11 -14.99
N GLU A 586 24.75 -0.67 -15.91
CA GLU A 586 25.52 -1.51 -16.83
C GLU A 586 25.16 -1.16 -18.27
N PRO A 587 26.11 -1.22 -19.21
CA PRO A 587 25.84 -0.99 -20.62
C PRO A 587 24.71 -1.91 -21.11
N VAL A 588 23.74 -1.36 -21.82
CA VAL A 588 22.73 -2.18 -22.49
C VAL A 588 23.44 -2.97 -23.58
N THR A 589 23.65 -4.26 -23.32
CA THR A 589 24.09 -5.18 -24.37
C THR A 589 22.90 -5.35 -25.32
N ARG A 590 22.92 -4.65 -26.46
CA ARG A 590 22.03 -5.00 -27.57
C ARG A 590 22.38 -6.44 -27.95
N ALA A 591 21.42 -7.34 -27.74
CA ALA A 591 21.53 -8.66 -28.34
C ALA A 591 21.64 -8.43 -29.86
N ASP A 592 22.80 -8.85 -30.40
CA ASP A 592 23.15 -8.94 -31.81
C ASP A 592 23.19 -7.66 -32.67
N ASP A 593 24.39 -7.06 -32.71
CA ASP A 593 24.90 -6.35 -33.91
C ASP A 593 25.42 -7.32 -35.00
N SER A 594 25.01 -8.59 -34.94
CA SER A 594 25.29 -9.55 -36.02
C SER A 594 24.22 -9.44 -37.11
N GLY A 595 24.19 -8.39 -37.87
CA GLY A 595 23.51 -8.11 -39.15
C GLY A 595 22.47 -9.11 -39.74
N ASN A 596 21.88 -9.96 -38.94
CA ASN A 596 20.83 -10.89 -39.30
C ASN A 596 19.50 -10.32 -38.75
N PRO A 597 18.55 -9.96 -39.62
CA PRO A 597 17.24 -9.52 -39.14
C PRO A 597 16.67 -10.61 -38.23
N GLY A 598 16.36 -10.25 -36.97
CA GLY A 598 15.82 -11.20 -36.01
C GLY A 598 14.55 -11.86 -36.59
N ILE A 599 14.37 -13.16 -36.34
CA ILE A 599 13.22 -13.96 -36.83
C ILE A 599 11.89 -13.29 -36.50
N LEU A 600 11.88 -12.33 -35.56
CA LEU A 600 10.69 -11.65 -35.03
C LEU A 600 10.63 -10.16 -35.40
N GLU A 601 11.57 -9.66 -36.24
CA GLU A 601 11.56 -8.25 -36.65
C GLU A 601 10.29 -7.91 -37.42
N GLY A 602 9.60 -6.85 -37.00
CA GLY A 602 8.32 -6.42 -37.56
C GLY A 602 7.10 -7.24 -37.14
N LYS A 603 7.22 -8.19 -36.17
CA LYS A 603 6.08 -8.95 -35.61
C LYS A 603 5.71 -8.47 -34.23
N THR A 604 4.44 -8.25 -33.99
CA THR A 604 3.89 -8.04 -32.66
C THR A 604 3.66 -9.40 -32.01
N ILE A 605 4.36 -9.67 -30.90
CA ILE A 605 4.21 -10.90 -30.14
C ILE A 605 3.37 -10.60 -28.91
N VAL A 606 2.26 -11.33 -28.77
CA VAL A 606 1.47 -11.32 -27.54
C VAL A 606 1.89 -12.56 -26.75
N VAL A 607 2.52 -12.32 -25.60
CA VAL A 607 2.89 -13.39 -24.68
C VAL A 607 1.75 -13.62 -23.72
N THR A 608 1.11 -14.79 -23.81
CA THR A 608 0.07 -15.23 -22.88
C THR A 608 0.66 -16.31 -21.99
N GLY A 609 0.83 -16.02 -20.70
CA GLY A 609 1.38 -16.95 -19.72
C GLY A 609 2.63 -16.43 -19.00
N THR A 610 3.05 -17.14 -17.94
CA THR A 610 4.25 -16.82 -17.17
C THR A 610 5.48 -17.31 -17.94
N LEU A 611 6.35 -16.38 -18.34
CA LEU A 611 7.66 -16.73 -18.88
C LEU A 611 8.58 -17.11 -17.72
N THR A 612 9.04 -18.35 -17.71
CA THR A 612 9.94 -18.88 -16.66
C THR A 612 11.42 -18.64 -16.95
N GLU A 613 11.78 -18.30 -18.20
CA GLU A 613 13.16 -17.95 -18.59
C GLU A 613 13.15 -16.95 -19.75
N PHE A 614 13.75 -15.78 -19.53
CA PHE A 614 14.26 -14.87 -20.54
C PHE A 614 15.61 -14.34 -20.09
#